data_6c89f2d75551ccce3d98a25abccfdcbf
#
_entry.id   6c89f2d75551ccce3d98a25abccfdcbf
#
_cell.length_a   1.000
_cell.length_b   1.000
_cell.length_c   1.000
_cell.angle_alpha   90.00
_cell.angle_beta   90.00
_cell.angle_gamma   90.00
#
_symmetry.space_group_name_H-M   'P 1'
#
loop_
_entity.id
_entity.type
_entity.pdbx_description
1 polymer ?
#
loop_
_entity_poly.entity_id
_entity_poly.type
_entity_poly.pdbx_seq_one_letter_code
_entity_poly.pdbx_strand_id
1 'polypeptide(L)'
;MARCLRRFFQLAVPAVLVVLLLASSLTHASATIVAMASDSAVGKNSLAMPGSQDILKDALGKYVAVYADAGGNLSVVWANGDPTQSGAWSSPAKSPTPVAAYRRPAAVFTSPLSMRIIAEGGPAAGDLVDMPVSVSRDLAGNIASISFGSPTVLATSAQYASAISTHDGGIVVTWNSAVAGVSSTVFSFRWTLLTGWTSVSDPLSRTPDTVIKDTANANNIQANIIERPDNFALLVVGNRGERSNDTTLVFNSASYGVLGWAWGAQNLAYETDASRGLSDATDLAWDPVRSVVVATYDISRTSRYGIIQIDAAGSKVHVDTPDLKLTNNEWGVLEVDPSTGDYYLFTMDTPLSPPWGQEYGNVTYTRRSNGVWSATLTLIDAGIDNMGISPLRPSLGTGGDGAREIIYAKGKTAPATLNFVRLNP
;
A
#
# COMPACT_ATOMS: atom_id res chain seq x y z
N MET A 1 -24.67 -12.48 -62.24
CA MET A 1 -24.31 -11.31 -61.38
C MET A 1 -24.97 -11.31 -60.02
N ALA A 2 -26.22 -11.66 -59.84
CA ALA A 2 -26.93 -11.58 -58.53
C ALA A 2 -26.42 -12.54 -57.43
N ARG A 3 -25.78 -13.66 -57.77
CA ARG A 3 -25.24 -14.63 -56.75
C ARG A 3 -23.90 -14.23 -56.14
N CYS A 4 -23.11 -13.40 -56.83
CA CYS A 4 -21.84 -12.91 -56.27
C CYS A 4 -22.04 -11.78 -55.22
N LEU A 5 -23.02 -10.91 -55.43
CA LEU A 5 -23.32 -9.81 -54.48
C LEU A 5 -23.84 -10.33 -53.12
N ARG A 6 -24.61 -11.44 -53.11
CA ARG A 6 -25.13 -12.00 -51.84
C ARG A 6 -24.05 -12.60 -50.96
N ARG A 7 -22.96 -13.12 -51.49
CA ARG A 7 -21.82 -13.65 -50.72
C ARG A 7 -20.93 -12.55 -50.15
N PHE A 8 -20.84 -11.41 -50.83
CA PHE A 8 -20.07 -10.27 -50.33
C PHE A 8 -20.74 -9.61 -49.12
N PHE A 9 -22.07 -9.51 -49.12
CA PHE A 9 -22.80 -8.93 -47.95
C PHE A 9 -22.81 -9.86 -46.76
N GLN A 10 -22.74 -11.19 -46.92
CA GLN A 10 -22.71 -12.13 -45.81
C GLN A 10 -21.34 -12.23 -45.09
N LEU A 11 -20.26 -11.81 -45.73
CA LEU A 11 -18.91 -11.80 -45.15
C LEU A 11 -18.52 -10.42 -44.59
N ALA A 12 -19.11 -9.34 -45.11
CA ALA A 12 -18.80 -7.99 -44.69
C ALA A 12 -19.45 -7.60 -43.33
N VAL A 13 -20.66 -8.11 -43.06
CA VAL A 13 -21.39 -7.78 -41.81
C VAL A 13 -20.72 -8.33 -40.57
N PRO A 14 -20.25 -9.58 -40.49
CA PRO A 14 -19.56 -10.07 -39.28
C PRO A 14 -18.16 -9.45 -39.13
N ALA A 15 -17.47 -9.09 -40.18
CA ALA A 15 -16.14 -8.45 -40.08
C ALA A 15 -16.26 -7.01 -39.55
N VAL A 16 -17.28 -6.26 -39.98
CA VAL A 16 -17.54 -4.92 -39.45
C VAL A 16 -18.02 -4.96 -38.01
N LEU A 17 -18.81 -5.99 -37.62
CA LEU A 17 -19.28 -6.17 -36.24
C LEU A 17 -18.12 -6.54 -35.31
N VAL A 18 -17.19 -7.38 -35.76
CA VAL A 18 -15.97 -7.76 -34.99
C VAL A 18 -15.05 -6.56 -34.85
N VAL A 19 -14.87 -5.74 -35.87
CA VAL A 19 -14.05 -4.51 -35.77
C VAL A 19 -14.71 -3.47 -34.87
N LEU A 20 -16.04 -3.33 -34.89
CA LEU A 20 -16.78 -2.46 -33.98
C LEU A 20 -16.76 -2.97 -32.53
N LEU A 21 -16.83 -4.29 -32.31
CA LEU A 21 -16.69 -4.90 -30.99
C LEU A 21 -15.25 -4.81 -30.46
N LEU A 22 -14.24 -4.88 -31.31
CA LEU A 22 -12.85 -4.65 -30.92
C LEU A 22 -12.53 -3.17 -30.70
N ALA A 23 -13.18 -2.26 -31.42
CA ALA A 23 -13.03 -0.82 -31.21
C ALA A 23 -13.74 -0.32 -29.94
N SER A 24 -14.79 -1.01 -29.48
CA SER A 24 -15.50 -0.64 -28.24
C SER A 24 -14.77 -1.10 -26.97
N SER A 25 -13.71 -1.89 -27.07
CA SER A 25 -12.91 -2.34 -25.91
C SER A 25 -11.68 -1.48 -25.60
N LEU A 26 -11.42 -0.44 -26.38
CA LEU A 26 -10.37 0.54 -26.13
C LEU A 26 -10.92 1.78 -25.41
N THR A 27 -11.72 1.57 -24.34
CA THR A 27 -11.92 2.66 -23.40
C THR A 27 -10.57 2.88 -22.70
N HIS A 28 -9.85 3.91 -23.13
CA HIS A 28 -8.71 4.40 -22.40
C HIS A 28 -9.22 4.77 -21.01
N ALA A 29 -8.78 4.07 -19.97
CA ALA A 29 -9.09 4.49 -18.63
C ALA A 29 -8.56 5.91 -18.49
N SER A 30 -9.45 6.85 -18.24
CA SER A 30 -9.07 8.21 -17.90
C SER A 30 -8.81 8.28 -16.40
N ALA A 31 -7.89 9.13 -16.00
CA ALA A 31 -7.64 9.41 -14.60
C ALA A 31 -7.94 10.86 -14.29
N THR A 32 -8.56 11.11 -13.15
CA THR A 32 -8.64 12.45 -12.58
C THR A 32 -7.51 12.63 -11.58
N ILE A 33 -6.67 13.65 -11.77
CA ILE A 33 -5.53 13.96 -10.93
C ILE A 33 -5.73 15.32 -10.30
N VAL A 34 -5.61 15.41 -8.98
CA VAL A 34 -5.77 16.65 -8.21
C VAL A 34 -4.62 16.83 -7.24
N ALA A 35 -4.02 18.02 -7.25
CA ALA A 35 -3.02 18.37 -6.25
C ALA A 35 -3.66 18.54 -4.87
N MET A 36 -3.07 17.91 -3.85
CA MET A 36 -3.54 17.92 -2.47
C MET A 36 -2.71 18.89 -1.61
N ALA A 37 -1.39 18.86 -1.77
CA ALA A 37 -0.44 19.68 -1.03
C ALA A 37 0.81 19.94 -1.90
N SER A 38 1.56 20.99 -1.58
CA SER A 38 2.77 21.40 -2.32
C SER A 38 4.03 21.46 -1.46
N ASP A 39 3.99 20.85 -0.28
CA ASP A 39 5.07 20.88 0.70
C ASP A 39 5.57 19.48 1.11
N SER A 40 5.25 18.44 0.32
CA SER A 40 5.67 17.08 0.58
C SER A 40 7.20 16.92 0.54
N ALA A 41 7.73 16.02 1.36
CA ALA A 41 9.08 15.50 1.17
C ALA A 41 9.13 14.71 -0.16
N VAL A 42 10.30 14.23 -0.54
CA VAL A 42 10.48 13.44 -1.77
C VAL A 42 10.77 11.99 -1.47
N GLY A 43 10.49 11.15 -2.45
CA GLY A 43 10.76 9.71 -2.41
C GLY A 43 10.02 9.00 -1.29
N LYS A 44 10.53 7.86 -0.93
CA LYS A 44 10.03 6.99 0.14
C LYS A 44 10.06 7.61 1.55
N ASN A 45 10.53 8.84 1.68
CA ASN A 45 10.46 9.57 2.95
C ASN A 45 9.12 10.27 3.16
N SER A 46 8.41 10.63 2.07
CA SER A 46 7.14 11.34 2.14
C SER A 46 5.98 10.42 2.48
N LEU A 47 5.89 9.32 1.77
CA LEU A 47 4.82 8.33 1.87
C LEU A 47 5.40 7.05 2.43
N ALA A 48 4.56 6.25 3.02
CA ALA A 48 4.92 4.92 3.46
C ALA A 48 5.26 4.00 2.26
N MET A 49 5.86 2.88 2.57
CA MET A 49 6.09 1.81 1.59
C MET A 49 4.74 1.25 1.10
N PRO A 50 4.67 0.66 -0.11
CA PRO A 50 3.48 -0.07 -0.53
C PRO A 50 2.96 -0.97 0.58
N GLY A 51 1.64 -0.97 0.82
CA GLY A 51 1.01 -1.68 1.93
C GLY A 51 0.85 -0.88 3.22
N SER A 52 1.44 0.30 3.34
CA SER A 52 1.14 1.24 4.40
C SER A 52 -0.08 2.10 4.05
N GLN A 53 -0.80 2.55 5.09
CA GLN A 53 -2.01 3.34 4.89
C GLN A 53 -1.67 4.84 4.97
N ASP A 54 -1.46 5.48 3.83
CA ASP A 54 -1.21 6.92 3.74
C ASP A 54 -2.45 7.72 3.37
N ILE A 55 -3.44 7.05 2.75
CA ILE A 55 -4.73 7.65 2.45
C ILE A 55 -5.84 6.77 3.01
N LEU A 56 -6.77 7.41 3.68
CA LEU A 56 -7.87 6.76 4.39
C LEU A 56 -9.19 7.39 3.97
N LYS A 57 -10.24 6.58 3.95
CA LYS A 57 -11.62 7.03 3.87
C LYS A 57 -12.30 6.63 5.17
N ASP A 58 -12.83 7.59 5.91
CA ASP A 58 -13.50 7.30 7.17
C ASP A 58 -14.92 6.73 6.98
N ALA A 59 -15.53 6.30 8.08
CA ALA A 59 -16.89 5.75 8.07
C ALA A 59 -17.97 6.76 7.62
N LEU A 60 -17.67 8.05 7.57
CA LEU A 60 -18.54 9.12 7.06
C LEU A 60 -18.22 9.51 5.61
N GLY A 61 -17.35 8.75 4.94
CA GLY A 61 -16.96 8.98 3.55
C GLY A 61 -15.99 10.14 3.34
N LYS A 62 -15.35 10.65 4.43
CA LYS A 62 -14.37 11.73 4.33
C LYS A 62 -12.99 11.16 4.08
N TYR A 63 -12.22 11.83 3.23
CA TYR A 63 -10.86 11.42 2.91
C TYR A 63 -9.85 12.13 3.81
N VAL A 64 -8.84 11.40 4.23
CA VAL A 64 -7.69 11.91 4.97
C VAL A 64 -6.42 11.35 4.34
N ALA A 65 -5.44 12.19 4.08
CA ALA A 65 -4.14 11.74 3.63
C ALA A 65 -3.05 12.24 4.58
N VAL A 66 -2.08 11.37 4.85
CA VAL A 66 -0.96 11.61 5.77
C VAL A 66 0.35 11.49 5.00
N TYR A 67 1.28 12.38 5.24
CA TYR A 67 2.58 12.38 4.59
C TYR A 67 3.62 13.07 5.47
N ALA A 68 4.90 12.83 5.18
CA ALA A 68 5.97 13.65 5.74
C ALA A 68 6.22 14.86 4.83
N ASP A 69 6.28 16.06 5.41
CA ASP A 69 6.53 17.27 4.65
C ASP A 69 8.04 17.54 4.42
N ALA A 70 8.35 18.51 3.61
CA ALA A 70 9.75 18.91 3.32
C ALA A 70 10.52 19.40 4.54
N GLY A 71 9.82 19.84 5.58
CA GLY A 71 10.40 20.24 6.87
C GLY A 71 10.59 19.07 7.85
N GLY A 72 10.18 17.87 7.46
CA GLY A 72 10.27 16.66 8.30
C GLY A 72 9.15 16.53 9.32
N ASN A 73 8.06 17.31 9.22
CA ASN A 73 6.89 17.15 10.08
C ASN A 73 5.93 16.10 9.49
N LEU A 74 5.09 15.49 10.34
CA LEU A 74 3.89 14.82 9.88
C LEU A 74 2.85 15.85 9.47
N SER A 75 2.31 15.70 8.29
CA SER A 75 1.28 16.56 7.74
C SER A 75 0.04 15.77 7.36
N VAL A 76 -1.13 16.34 7.60
CA VAL A 76 -2.42 15.73 7.31
C VAL A 76 -3.27 16.73 6.53
N VAL A 77 -3.81 16.28 5.40
CA VAL A 77 -4.82 16.98 4.60
C VAL A 77 -6.09 16.14 4.52
N TRP A 78 -7.24 16.77 4.36
CA TRP A 78 -8.51 16.07 4.25
C TRP A 78 -9.43 16.71 3.22
N ALA A 79 -10.35 15.89 2.68
CA ALA A 79 -11.41 16.34 1.81
C ALA A 79 -12.78 15.89 2.36
N ASN A 80 -13.67 16.86 2.57
CA ASN A 80 -15.01 16.62 3.12
C ASN A 80 -16.04 16.26 2.03
N GLY A 81 -15.74 16.53 0.77
CA GLY A 81 -16.55 16.23 -0.40
C GLY A 81 -15.83 15.32 -1.37
N ASP A 82 -16.14 15.45 -2.66
CA ASP A 82 -15.47 14.71 -3.71
C ASP A 82 -13.99 15.13 -3.82
N PRO A 83 -13.03 14.24 -3.54
CA PRO A 83 -11.60 14.56 -3.53
C PRO A 83 -11.04 14.88 -4.93
N THR A 84 -11.82 14.64 -5.99
CA THR A 84 -11.41 14.93 -7.39
C THR A 84 -11.68 16.38 -7.79
N GLN A 85 -12.37 17.15 -6.97
CA GLN A 85 -12.63 18.55 -7.24
C GLN A 85 -11.41 19.41 -6.88
N SER A 86 -11.10 20.38 -7.74
CA SER A 86 -10.07 21.37 -7.43
C SER A 86 -10.42 22.15 -6.16
N GLY A 87 -9.47 22.24 -5.22
CA GLY A 87 -9.68 22.92 -3.93
C GLY A 87 -10.50 22.12 -2.90
N ALA A 88 -10.80 20.84 -3.16
CA ALA A 88 -11.47 19.97 -2.20
C ALA A 88 -10.63 19.65 -0.95
N TRP A 89 -9.31 19.67 -1.09
CA TRP A 89 -8.37 19.36 -0.03
C TRP A 89 -8.08 20.56 0.86
N SER A 90 -8.04 20.33 2.15
CA SER A 90 -7.71 21.34 3.18
C SER A 90 -6.27 21.82 3.07
N SER A 91 -5.97 22.95 3.71
CA SER A 91 -4.56 23.25 4.07
C SER A 91 -4.03 22.19 5.03
N PRO A 92 -2.72 21.88 4.98
CA PRO A 92 -2.11 20.89 5.87
C PRO A 92 -2.19 21.26 7.34
N ALA A 93 -2.67 20.35 8.19
CA ALA A 93 -2.42 20.38 9.62
C ALA A 93 -1.07 19.69 9.87
N LYS A 94 -0.21 20.31 10.69
CA LYS A 94 1.18 19.84 10.91
C LYS A 94 1.42 19.44 12.35
N SER A 95 2.21 18.39 12.54
CA SER A 95 2.74 18.03 13.85
C SER A 95 3.70 19.11 14.36
N PRO A 96 3.99 19.14 15.69
CA PRO A 96 5.15 19.86 16.18
C PRO A 96 6.43 19.41 15.46
N THR A 97 7.38 20.35 15.29
CA THR A 97 8.66 20.05 14.64
C THR A 97 9.43 19.01 15.44
N PRO A 98 9.81 17.87 14.84
CA PRO A 98 10.55 16.83 15.54
C PRO A 98 12.04 17.16 15.67
N VAL A 99 12.73 16.44 16.54
CA VAL A 99 14.20 16.47 16.63
C VAL A 99 14.83 15.78 15.40
N ALA A 100 14.25 14.64 15.01
CA ALA A 100 14.60 13.92 13.79
C ALA A 100 13.40 13.89 12.85
N ALA A 101 13.62 14.20 11.58
CA ALA A 101 12.56 14.23 10.56
C ALA A 101 11.75 12.94 10.54
N TYR A 102 10.43 13.08 10.55
CA TYR A 102 9.52 11.95 10.35
C TYR A 102 9.61 11.44 8.92
N ARG A 103 9.37 10.14 8.77
CA ARG A 103 9.39 9.42 7.50
C ARG A 103 8.36 8.31 7.49
N ARG A 104 7.87 7.97 6.31
CA ARG A 104 7.05 6.78 6.06
C ARG A 104 5.90 6.64 7.06
N PRO A 105 5.00 7.60 7.13
CA PRO A 105 3.87 7.51 8.03
C PRO A 105 2.93 6.39 7.56
N ALA A 106 2.30 5.71 8.51
CA ALA A 106 1.15 4.84 8.30
C ALA A 106 0.03 5.28 9.22
N ALA A 107 -1.15 5.55 8.70
CA ALA A 107 -2.25 6.11 9.47
C ALA A 107 -3.40 5.12 9.65
N VAL A 108 -4.04 5.14 10.81
CA VAL A 108 -5.16 4.26 11.14
C VAL A 108 -6.20 5.04 11.95
N PHE A 109 -7.47 4.96 11.55
CA PHE A 109 -8.56 5.46 12.38
C PHE A 109 -8.82 4.51 13.55
N THR A 110 -8.94 5.06 14.76
CA THR A 110 -9.41 4.35 15.96
C THR A 110 -10.86 4.65 16.26
N SER A 111 -11.36 5.76 15.76
CA SER A 111 -12.75 6.18 15.80
C SER A 111 -12.97 7.33 14.80
N PRO A 112 -14.21 7.75 14.54
CA PRO A 112 -14.45 8.93 13.69
C PRO A 112 -13.78 10.22 14.19
N LEU A 113 -13.43 10.29 15.48
CA LEU A 113 -12.83 11.46 16.13
C LEU A 113 -11.35 11.28 16.46
N SER A 114 -10.76 10.13 16.13
CA SER A 114 -9.39 9.83 16.53
C SER A 114 -8.71 8.93 15.50
N MET A 115 -7.47 9.22 15.21
CA MET A 115 -6.58 8.34 14.46
C MET A 115 -5.19 8.29 15.11
N ARG A 116 -4.39 7.35 14.67
CA ARG A 116 -2.97 7.24 15.03
C ARG A 116 -2.12 7.21 13.79
N ILE A 117 -0.98 7.86 13.86
CA ILE A 117 0.04 7.84 12.81
C ILE A 117 1.27 7.15 13.37
N ILE A 118 1.66 6.07 12.74
CA ILE A 118 2.89 5.35 13.04
C ILE A 118 3.94 5.86 12.05
N ALA A 119 5.07 6.35 12.55
CA ALA A 119 6.10 6.93 11.69
C ALA A 119 7.50 6.66 12.24
N GLU A 120 8.47 6.66 11.35
CA GLU A 120 9.89 6.64 11.71
C GLU A 120 10.37 8.06 12.02
N GLY A 121 11.26 8.23 12.99
CA GLY A 121 11.81 9.55 13.40
C GLY A 121 11.18 10.10 14.66
N GLY A 122 11.16 11.41 14.81
CA GLY A 122 10.60 12.13 15.94
C GLY A 122 11.61 12.46 17.03
N PRO A 123 11.62 11.82 18.23
CA PRO A 123 12.59 12.11 19.27
C PRO A 123 14.04 11.81 18.89
N ALA A 124 14.26 10.72 18.14
CA ALA A 124 15.56 10.37 17.60
C ALA A 124 15.45 9.73 16.21
N ALA A 125 16.52 9.76 15.45
CA ALA A 125 16.63 9.05 14.18
C ALA A 125 16.59 7.53 14.43
N GLY A 126 15.72 6.81 13.68
CA GLY A 126 15.52 5.39 13.82
C GLY A 126 14.53 4.98 14.92
N ASP A 127 13.92 5.94 15.62
CA ASP A 127 12.76 5.65 16.46
C ASP A 127 11.56 5.33 15.58
N LEU A 128 10.72 4.42 16.06
CA LEU A 128 9.35 4.23 15.59
C LEU A 128 8.41 4.85 16.63
N VAL A 129 7.57 5.76 16.20
CA VAL A 129 6.67 6.47 17.08
C VAL A 129 5.22 6.21 16.72
N ASP A 130 4.38 6.29 17.74
CA ASP A 130 2.94 6.41 17.65
C ASP A 130 2.54 7.85 17.98
N MET A 131 1.96 8.54 17.01
CA MET A 131 1.47 9.90 17.12
C MET A 131 -0.06 9.89 17.21
N PRO A 132 -0.65 10.14 18.40
CA PRO A 132 -2.10 10.30 18.52
C PRO A 132 -2.56 11.56 17.79
N VAL A 133 -3.69 11.46 17.10
CA VAL A 133 -4.29 12.55 16.35
C VAL A 133 -5.77 12.65 16.66
N SER A 134 -6.23 13.83 17.03
CA SER A 134 -7.63 14.13 17.29
C SER A 134 -8.26 14.80 16.05
N VAL A 135 -9.46 14.34 15.69
CA VAL A 135 -10.24 14.85 14.57
C VAL A 135 -11.48 15.55 15.12
N SER A 136 -11.57 16.87 14.93
CA SER A 136 -12.77 17.63 15.26
C SER A 136 -13.71 17.66 14.06
N ARG A 137 -15.02 17.55 14.33
CA ARG A 137 -16.06 17.57 13.30
C ARG A 137 -17.13 18.60 13.59
N ASP A 138 -17.71 19.12 12.50
CA ASP A 138 -18.94 19.93 12.56
C ASP A 138 -20.20 19.06 12.71
N LEU A 139 -21.36 19.71 12.84
CA LEU A 139 -22.65 19.04 12.97
C LEU A 139 -23.05 18.21 11.75
N ALA A 140 -22.47 18.47 10.58
CA ALA A 140 -22.69 17.70 9.36
C ALA A 140 -21.72 16.51 9.22
N GLY A 141 -20.86 16.30 10.23
CA GLY A 141 -19.84 15.25 10.24
C GLY A 141 -18.59 15.55 9.40
N ASN A 142 -18.46 16.79 8.89
CA ASN A 142 -17.27 17.19 8.16
C ASN A 142 -16.09 17.37 9.13
N ILE A 143 -14.90 17.07 8.67
CA ILE A 143 -13.67 17.34 9.42
C ILE A 143 -13.47 18.87 9.45
N ALA A 144 -13.51 19.44 10.64
CA ALA A 144 -13.33 20.86 10.88
C ALA A 144 -11.86 21.20 11.19
N SER A 145 -11.19 20.35 11.95
CA SER A 145 -9.78 20.50 12.28
C SER A 145 -9.14 19.16 12.70
N ILE A 146 -7.81 19.12 12.58
CA ILE A 146 -6.97 18.02 13.04
C ILE A 146 -5.90 18.57 13.97
N SER A 147 -5.67 17.89 15.11
CA SER A 147 -4.64 18.25 16.08
C SER A 147 -3.81 17.04 16.48
N PHE A 148 -2.51 17.26 16.69
CA PHE A 148 -1.54 16.24 17.04
C PHE A 148 -1.31 16.23 18.55
N GLY A 149 -1.24 15.02 19.13
CA GLY A 149 -0.81 14.81 20.51
C GLY A 149 0.71 14.67 20.63
N SER A 150 1.15 14.18 21.78
CA SER A 150 2.58 13.88 22.00
C SER A 150 2.92 12.49 21.47
N PRO A 151 4.06 12.32 20.77
CA PRO A 151 4.48 11.02 20.27
C PRO A 151 4.92 10.10 21.41
N THR A 152 4.65 8.80 21.24
CA THR A 152 5.16 7.73 22.11
C THR A 152 6.12 6.88 21.30
N VAL A 153 7.34 6.66 21.78
CA VAL A 153 8.31 5.76 21.16
C VAL A 153 7.88 4.31 21.38
N LEU A 154 7.68 3.57 20.30
CA LEU A 154 7.33 2.15 20.31
C LEU A 154 8.57 1.26 20.25
N ALA A 155 9.55 1.65 19.47
CA ALA A 155 10.79 0.93 19.26
C ALA A 155 11.92 1.87 18.82
N THR A 156 13.15 1.43 19.00
CA THR A 156 14.36 2.07 18.47
C THR A 156 14.97 1.22 17.38
N SER A 157 15.71 1.83 16.46
CA SER A 157 16.31 1.12 15.30
C SER A 157 15.28 0.38 14.44
N ALA A 158 14.09 0.98 14.31
CA ALA A 158 12.96 0.43 13.57
C ALA A 158 12.83 1.08 12.19
N GLN A 159 12.38 0.28 11.22
CA GLN A 159 12.15 0.70 9.83
C GLN A 159 10.94 -0.04 9.24
N TYR A 160 10.38 0.52 8.17
CA TYR A 160 9.36 -0.12 7.34
C TYR A 160 8.14 -0.56 8.16
N ALA A 161 7.53 0.39 8.86
CA ALA A 161 6.32 0.10 9.62
C ALA A 161 5.10 -0.02 8.71
N SER A 162 4.25 -0.99 9.01
CA SER A 162 2.91 -1.14 8.45
C SER A 162 1.91 -1.24 9.59
N ALA A 163 0.77 -0.57 9.46
CA ALA A 163 -0.25 -0.52 10.50
C ALA A 163 -1.65 -0.74 9.91
N ILE A 164 -2.47 -1.47 10.66
CA ILE A 164 -3.88 -1.72 10.30
C ILE A 164 -4.79 -1.51 11.51
N SER A 165 -6.05 -1.15 11.25
CA SER A 165 -7.12 -1.32 12.22
C SER A 165 -7.61 -2.77 12.22
N THR A 166 -8.02 -3.27 13.36
CA THR A 166 -8.57 -4.62 13.52
C THR A 166 -10.08 -4.56 13.77
N HIS A 167 -10.79 -5.67 13.49
CA HIS A 167 -12.24 -5.78 13.62
C HIS A 167 -12.78 -5.40 15.00
N ASP A 168 -11.96 -5.55 16.04
CA ASP A 168 -12.31 -5.23 17.44
C ASP A 168 -11.96 -3.78 17.84
N GLY A 169 -11.62 -2.92 16.89
CA GLY A 169 -11.27 -1.52 17.09
C GLY A 169 -9.86 -1.28 17.64
N GLY A 170 -9.02 -2.31 17.67
CA GLY A 170 -7.60 -2.19 17.96
C GLY A 170 -6.78 -1.76 16.75
N ILE A 171 -5.48 -1.62 16.96
CA ILE A 171 -4.49 -1.41 15.90
C ILE A 171 -3.42 -2.46 16.06
N VAL A 172 -2.97 -3.05 14.94
CA VAL A 172 -1.75 -3.83 14.91
C VAL A 172 -0.73 -3.13 14.03
N VAL A 173 0.48 -3.00 14.53
CA VAL A 173 1.64 -2.47 13.81
C VAL A 173 2.69 -3.55 13.67
N THR A 174 3.33 -3.59 12.51
CA THR A 174 4.54 -4.38 12.29
C THR A 174 5.68 -3.45 11.87
N TRP A 175 6.91 -3.80 12.21
CA TRP A 175 8.10 -3.09 11.78
C TRP A 175 9.30 -4.02 11.71
N ASN A 176 10.29 -3.64 10.94
CA ASN A 176 11.57 -4.32 10.89
C ASN A 176 12.57 -3.68 11.88
N SER A 177 13.34 -4.50 12.53
CA SER A 177 14.54 -4.08 13.24
C SER A 177 15.72 -4.90 12.72
N ALA A 178 16.70 -4.22 12.15
CA ALA A 178 17.91 -4.84 11.62
C ALA A 178 19.10 -4.56 12.53
N VAL A 179 19.80 -5.59 12.91
CA VAL A 179 21.14 -5.49 13.51
C VAL A 179 22.16 -5.74 12.42
N ALA A 180 22.90 -4.72 12.04
CA ALA A 180 23.86 -4.76 10.94
C ALA A 180 24.80 -5.96 11.04
N GLY A 181 24.83 -6.80 10.01
CA GLY A 181 25.69 -7.99 9.90
C GLY A 181 25.23 -9.20 10.71
N VAL A 182 24.06 -9.17 11.38
CA VAL A 182 23.65 -10.26 12.29
C VAL A 182 22.29 -10.84 11.96
N SER A 183 21.25 -10.02 11.92
CA SER A 183 19.88 -10.51 11.72
C SER A 183 18.92 -9.40 11.35
N SER A 184 17.82 -9.77 10.72
CA SER A 184 16.64 -8.92 10.50
C SER A 184 15.42 -9.58 11.13
N THR A 185 14.62 -8.79 11.81
CA THR A 185 13.44 -9.30 12.54
C THR A 185 12.26 -8.39 12.33
N VAL A 186 11.13 -8.95 11.95
CA VAL A 186 9.85 -8.25 11.94
C VAL A 186 9.18 -8.49 13.28
N PHE A 187 8.85 -7.41 13.94
CA PHE A 187 8.13 -7.38 15.20
C PHE A 187 6.70 -6.95 14.99
N SER A 188 5.82 -7.25 15.96
CA SER A 188 4.46 -6.71 16.03
C SER A 188 4.08 -6.25 17.40
N PHE A 189 3.27 -5.18 17.45
CA PHE A 189 2.55 -4.69 18.62
C PHE A 189 1.08 -4.51 18.32
N ARG A 190 0.26 -4.59 19.35
CA ARG A 190 -1.16 -4.27 19.31
C ARG A 190 -1.49 -3.14 20.27
N TRP A 191 -2.28 -2.20 19.81
CA TRP A 191 -2.86 -1.15 20.65
C TRP A 191 -4.37 -1.36 20.80
N THR A 192 -4.87 -1.15 22.03
CA THR A 192 -6.32 -0.97 22.29
C THR A 192 -6.53 0.20 23.24
N LEU A 193 -7.74 0.74 23.26
CA LEU A 193 -8.09 1.83 24.19
C LEU A 193 -7.92 1.42 25.66
N LEU A 194 -8.12 0.14 25.99
CA LEU A 194 -8.08 -0.36 27.36
C LEU A 194 -6.67 -0.68 27.84
N THR A 195 -5.85 -1.27 26.97
CA THR A 195 -4.54 -1.80 27.38
C THR A 195 -3.37 -0.90 26.97
N GLY A 196 -3.59 0.04 26.02
CA GLY A 196 -2.48 0.69 25.33
C GLY A 196 -1.72 -0.31 24.44
N TRP A 197 -0.43 -0.10 24.24
CA TRP A 197 0.44 -0.97 23.44
C TRP A 197 0.84 -2.23 24.20
N THR A 198 0.57 -3.39 23.62
CA THR A 198 0.91 -4.72 24.16
C THR A 198 1.37 -5.65 23.03
N SER A 199 1.89 -6.83 23.37
CA SER A 199 2.07 -7.93 22.43
C SER A 199 0.73 -8.26 21.74
N VAL A 200 0.79 -8.74 20.51
CA VAL A 200 -0.38 -9.22 19.77
C VAL A 200 -0.86 -10.54 20.36
N SER A 201 0.06 -11.42 20.75
CA SER A 201 -0.23 -12.76 21.28
C SER A 201 -0.44 -12.79 22.80
N ASP A 202 0.03 -11.78 23.52
CA ASP A 202 -0.14 -11.67 24.99
C ASP A 202 -0.51 -10.24 25.39
N PRO A 203 -1.81 -9.96 25.65
CA PRO A 203 -2.27 -8.62 26.01
C PRO A 203 -1.76 -8.10 27.36
N LEU A 204 -1.08 -8.91 28.14
CA LEU A 204 -0.43 -8.51 29.40
C LEU A 204 1.05 -8.15 29.21
N SER A 205 1.65 -8.57 28.12
CA SER A 205 3.05 -8.31 27.80
C SER A 205 3.25 -6.95 27.13
N ARG A 206 4.32 -6.26 27.51
CA ARG A 206 4.81 -5.04 26.84
C ARG A 206 5.99 -5.34 25.90
N THR A 207 6.29 -6.61 25.67
CA THR A 207 7.34 -7.04 24.75
C THR A 207 6.71 -7.34 23.39
N PRO A 208 7.24 -6.80 22.27
CA PRO A 208 6.72 -7.11 20.94
C PRO A 208 6.87 -8.60 20.60
N ASP A 209 5.91 -9.13 19.84
CA ASP A 209 6.07 -10.46 19.25
C ASP A 209 7.07 -10.46 18.11
N THR A 210 7.85 -11.53 18.00
CA THR A 210 8.63 -11.82 16.81
C THR A 210 7.76 -12.54 15.78
N VAL A 211 7.57 -11.92 14.60
CA VAL A 211 6.68 -12.44 13.56
C VAL A 211 7.46 -13.14 12.45
N ILE A 212 8.49 -12.48 11.92
CA ILE A 212 9.40 -13.04 10.90
C ILE A 212 10.83 -12.82 11.40
N LYS A 213 11.66 -13.84 11.29
CA LYS A 213 13.07 -13.74 11.67
C LYS A 213 13.96 -14.32 10.57
N ASP A 214 14.96 -13.54 10.17
CA ASP A 214 16.05 -13.98 9.35
C ASP A 214 17.34 -13.99 10.17
N THR A 215 17.93 -15.16 10.33
CA THR A 215 19.18 -15.35 11.06
C THR A 215 20.40 -15.46 10.16
N ALA A 216 20.19 -15.52 8.84
CA ALA A 216 21.27 -15.73 7.87
C ALA A 216 21.76 -14.42 7.24
N ASN A 217 20.89 -13.40 7.20
CA ASN A 217 21.17 -12.14 6.52
C ASN A 217 20.70 -10.94 7.33
N ALA A 218 21.55 -9.92 7.39
CA ALA A 218 21.26 -8.66 8.07
C ALA A 218 20.46 -7.66 7.20
N ASN A 219 19.74 -8.14 6.22
CA ASN A 219 19.03 -7.29 5.30
C ASN A 219 17.67 -6.90 5.87
N ASN A 220 17.20 -5.70 5.54
CA ASN A 220 15.93 -5.19 6.01
C ASN A 220 14.79 -5.99 5.38
N ILE A 221 13.99 -6.66 6.21
CA ILE A 221 12.75 -7.30 5.77
C ILE A 221 11.69 -6.21 5.67
N GLN A 222 11.18 -5.96 4.48
CA GLN A 222 10.00 -5.12 4.29
C GLN A 222 8.78 -6.02 4.38
N ALA A 223 7.98 -5.82 5.41
CA ALA A 223 6.81 -6.64 5.66
C ALA A 223 5.56 -5.80 5.85
N ASN A 224 4.46 -6.26 5.27
CA ASN A 224 3.15 -5.68 5.44
C ASN A 224 2.21 -6.63 6.14
N ILE A 225 1.19 -6.07 6.78
CA ILE A 225 0.19 -6.79 7.56
C ILE A 225 -1.21 -6.51 7.02
N ILE A 226 -2.05 -7.54 7.05
CA ILE A 226 -3.49 -7.44 6.77
C ILE A 226 -4.26 -8.32 7.76
N GLU A 227 -5.46 -7.89 8.14
CA GLU A 227 -6.43 -8.73 8.82
C GLU A 227 -7.39 -9.32 7.79
N ARG A 228 -7.62 -10.63 7.86
CA ARG A 228 -8.58 -11.33 7.01
C ARG A 228 -10.01 -11.07 7.49
N PRO A 229 -10.91 -10.51 6.67
CA PRO A 229 -12.28 -10.25 7.12
C PRO A 229 -13.14 -11.51 7.35
N ASP A 230 -12.76 -12.66 6.77
CA ASP A 230 -13.52 -13.90 6.84
C ASP A 230 -13.33 -14.68 8.15
N ASN A 231 -12.20 -14.48 8.83
CA ASN A 231 -11.87 -15.23 10.05
C ASN A 231 -11.03 -14.43 11.07
N PHE A 232 -10.80 -13.14 10.80
CA PHE A 232 -10.02 -12.21 11.63
C PHE A 232 -8.56 -12.63 11.87
N ALA A 233 -8.04 -13.58 11.10
CA ALA A 233 -6.64 -13.93 11.17
C ALA A 233 -5.78 -12.78 10.65
N LEU A 234 -4.65 -12.52 11.32
CA LEU A 234 -3.63 -11.61 10.81
C LEU A 234 -2.71 -12.38 9.86
N LEU A 235 -2.34 -11.75 8.77
CA LEU A 235 -1.33 -12.25 7.85
C LEU A 235 -0.26 -11.18 7.66
N VAL A 236 0.99 -11.54 7.90
CA VAL A 236 2.18 -10.73 7.61
C VAL A 236 2.94 -11.39 6.48
N VAL A 237 3.22 -10.64 5.43
CA VAL A 237 4.05 -11.09 4.31
C VAL A 237 5.23 -10.14 4.18
N GLY A 238 6.42 -10.69 4.04
CA GLY A 238 7.66 -9.92 3.91
C GLY A 238 8.64 -10.58 2.95
N ASN A 239 9.39 -9.75 2.24
CA ASN A 239 10.51 -10.22 1.44
C ASN A 239 11.76 -10.33 2.32
N ARG A 240 12.53 -11.36 2.10
CA ARG A 240 13.87 -11.53 2.67
C ARG A 240 14.88 -10.99 1.67
N GLY A 241 15.39 -9.79 1.95
CA GLY A 241 16.64 -9.33 1.38
C GLY A 241 16.63 -8.38 0.21
N GLU A 242 17.31 -7.27 0.41
CA GLU A 242 17.66 -6.28 -0.62
C GLU A 242 18.99 -6.57 -1.35
N ARG A 243 19.78 -7.58 -0.99
CA ARG A 243 21.14 -7.76 -1.53
C ARG A 243 21.49 -9.19 -1.89
N SER A 244 21.69 -9.36 -3.15
CA SER A 244 22.51 -10.34 -3.89
C SER A 244 22.27 -11.84 -3.76
N ASN A 245 21.50 -12.35 -2.81
CA ASN A 245 21.18 -13.79 -2.73
C ASN A 245 19.82 -14.08 -2.06
N ASP A 246 19.04 -13.07 -1.72
CA ASP A 246 17.77 -13.28 -1.06
C ASP A 246 16.64 -13.34 -2.07
N THR A 247 16.11 -14.52 -2.19
CA THR A 247 15.21 -14.93 -3.24
C THR A 247 13.86 -15.35 -2.67
N THR A 248 13.59 -15.04 -1.38
CA THR A 248 12.44 -15.63 -0.69
C THR A 248 11.41 -14.59 -0.24
N LEU A 249 10.15 -14.86 -0.55
CA LEU A 249 9.00 -14.25 0.08
C LEU A 249 8.51 -15.17 1.20
N VAL A 250 8.36 -14.65 2.39
CA VAL A 250 7.91 -15.40 3.57
C VAL A 250 6.63 -14.81 4.14
N PHE A 251 5.84 -15.62 4.81
CA PHE A 251 4.69 -15.16 5.54
C PHE A 251 4.56 -15.83 6.90
N ASN A 252 3.85 -15.16 7.80
CA ASN A 252 3.38 -15.73 9.05
C ASN A 252 1.92 -15.30 9.27
N SER A 253 1.14 -16.16 9.89
CA SER A 253 -0.25 -15.88 10.22
C SER A 253 -0.50 -16.04 11.72
N ALA A 254 -1.35 -15.18 12.27
CA ALA A 254 -1.87 -15.35 13.62
C ALA A 254 -3.35 -15.71 13.55
N SER A 255 -3.72 -16.85 14.11
CA SER A 255 -5.12 -17.24 14.24
C SER A 255 -5.79 -16.46 15.37
N TYR A 256 -7.04 -16.02 15.11
CA TYR A 256 -7.85 -15.36 16.14
C TYR A 256 -8.62 -16.40 16.97
N GLY A 257 -8.57 -16.27 18.27
CA GLY A 257 -9.24 -17.17 19.22
C GLY A 257 -9.78 -16.44 20.45
N VAL A 258 -10.25 -17.18 21.43
CA VAL A 258 -10.87 -16.62 22.65
C VAL A 258 -9.96 -15.68 23.44
N LEU A 259 -8.64 -15.89 23.35
CA LEU A 259 -7.63 -15.08 24.07
C LEU A 259 -6.98 -14.01 23.19
N GLY A 260 -7.44 -13.82 21.96
CA GLY A 260 -6.83 -12.94 20.96
C GLY A 260 -6.11 -13.72 19.88
N TRP A 261 -5.05 -13.15 19.34
CA TRP A 261 -4.27 -13.78 18.27
C TRP A 261 -3.13 -14.63 18.81
N ALA A 262 -2.82 -15.71 18.08
CA ALA A 262 -1.64 -16.54 18.34
C ALA A 262 -0.86 -16.70 17.02
N TRP A 263 0.39 -16.23 17.00
CA TRP A 263 1.28 -16.38 15.86
C TRP A 263 1.64 -17.83 15.61
N GLY A 264 1.58 -18.25 14.36
CA GLY A 264 2.02 -19.55 13.89
C GLY A 264 3.51 -19.60 13.58
N ALA A 265 3.89 -20.62 12.81
CA ALA A 265 5.24 -20.72 12.28
C ALA A 265 5.39 -19.87 11.00
N GLN A 266 6.59 -19.33 10.79
CA GLN A 266 6.96 -18.69 9.55
C GLN A 266 6.96 -19.71 8.39
N ASN A 267 6.38 -19.35 7.26
CA ASN A 267 6.25 -20.17 6.08
C ASN A 267 6.87 -19.50 4.87
N LEU A 268 7.39 -20.32 3.96
CA LEU A 268 7.86 -19.86 2.66
C LEU A 268 6.65 -19.61 1.76
N ALA A 269 6.54 -18.40 1.20
CA ALA A 269 5.52 -18.06 0.20
C ALA A 269 6.04 -18.31 -1.23
N TYR A 270 7.24 -17.83 -1.52
CA TYR A 270 7.86 -17.95 -2.84
C TYR A 270 9.38 -17.93 -2.72
N GLU A 271 10.05 -18.57 -3.69
CA GLU A 271 11.49 -18.53 -3.85
C GLU A 271 11.83 -18.32 -5.32
N THR A 272 12.68 -17.35 -5.63
CA THR A 272 13.23 -17.15 -6.98
C THR A 272 14.51 -17.95 -7.16
N ASP A 273 15.03 -18.01 -8.38
CA ASP A 273 16.39 -18.51 -8.60
C ASP A 273 17.43 -17.48 -8.07
N ALA A 274 18.60 -17.96 -7.71
CA ALA A 274 19.68 -17.16 -7.10
C ALA A 274 20.21 -16.01 -8.00
N SER A 275 19.81 -15.95 -9.25
CA SER A 275 20.17 -14.88 -10.20
C SER A 275 19.25 -13.67 -10.15
N ARG A 276 18.09 -13.79 -9.48
CA ARG A 276 17.04 -12.79 -9.42
C ARG A 276 16.65 -12.56 -7.97
N GLY A 277 17.07 -11.46 -7.39
CA GLY A 277 16.59 -11.05 -6.06
C GLY A 277 15.11 -10.66 -6.10
N LEU A 278 14.44 -10.72 -4.97
CA LEU A 278 13.23 -9.95 -4.73
C LEU A 278 13.69 -8.60 -4.23
N SER A 279 13.34 -7.54 -4.92
CA SER A 279 13.50 -6.20 -4.40
C SER A 279 12.20 -5.75 -3.78
N ASP A 280 12.28 -4.71 -3.09
CA ASP A 280 11.31 -3.93 -2.32
C ASP A 280 9.83 -4.35 -2.34
N ALA A 281 9.23 -4.09 -1.23
CA ALA A 281 7.83 -3.83 -0.96
C ALA A 281 6.78 -4.82 -1.46
N THR A 282 6.30 -5.62 -0.54
CA THR A 282 5.03 -6.33 -0.69
C THR A 282 3.86 -5.39 -0.44
N ASP A 283 2.85 -5.44 -1.28
CA ASP A 283 1.52 -4.91 -0.97
C ASP A 283 0.55 -6.06 -0.72
N LEU A 284 -0.44 -5.85 0.15
CA LEU A 284 -1.43 -6.85 0.52
C LEU A 284 -2.83 -6.32 0.27
N ALA A 285 -3.66 -7.11 -0.38
CA ALA A 285 -5.07 -6.81 -0.58
C ALA A 285 -5.94 -8.03 -0.28
N TRP A 286 -7.16 -7.80 0.18
CA TRP A 286 -8.16 -8.85 0.35
C TRP A 286 -8.98 -9.04 -0.92
N ASP A 287 -9.09 -10.27 -1.40
CA ASP A 287 -9.98 -10.68 -2.48
C ASP A 287 -11.19 -11.40 -1.88
N PRO A 288 -12.33 -10.73 -1.72
CA PRO A 288 -13.52 -11.33 -1.12
C PRO A 288 -14.19 -12.35 -2.03
N VAL A 289 -13.99 -12.25 -3.35
CA VAL A 289 -14.60 -13.15 -4.33
C VAL A 289 -13.95 -14.54 -4.23
N ARG A 290 -12.64 -14.59 -3.96
CA ARG A 290 -11.88 -15.85 -3.83
C ARG A 290 -11.57 -16.22 -2.39
N SER A 291 -11.88 -15.34 -1.42
CA SER A 291 -11.55 -15.50 0.00
C SER A 291 -10.05 -15.75 0.24
N VAL A 292 -9.21 -14.95 -0.42
CA VAL A 292 -7.75 -15.03 -0.31
C VAL A 292 -7.14 -13.66 -0.04
N VAL A 293 -5.99 -13.65 0.61
CA VAL A 293 -5.11 -12.49 0.61
C VAL A 293 -4.23 -12.56 -0.64
N VAL A 294 -4.14 -11.45 -1.33
CA VAL A 294 -3.28 -11.28 -2.50
C VAL A 294 -2.08 -10.46 -2.08
N ALA A 295 -0.88 -10.99 -2.30
CA ALA A 295 0.37 -10.30 -2.05
C ALA A 295 1.09 -10.03 -3.36
N THR A 296 1.65 -8.83 -3.49
CA THR A 296 2.54 -8.49 -4.59
C THR A 296 3.99 -8.56 -4.14
N TYR A 297 4.88 -8.77 -5.08
CA TYR A 297 6.33 -8.68 -4.85
C TYR A 297 7.05 -8.31 -6.15
N ASP A 298 8.09 -7.52 -6.02
CA ASP A 298 8.93 -7.13 -7.14
C ASP A 298 10.00 -8.19 -7.40
N ILE A 299 10.22 -8.53 -8.68
CA ILE A 299 11.30 -9.41 -9.10
C ILE A 299 12.41 -8.52 -9.66
N SER A 300 13.43 -8.30 -8.82
CA SER A 300 14.54 -7.39 -9.09
C SER A 300 15.12 -7.53 -10.50
N ARG A 301 15.34 -6.39 -11.15
CA ARG A 301 15.94 -6.26 -12.48
C ARG A 301 15.15 -6.94 -13.60
N THR A 302 13.84 -7.06 -13.44
CA THR A 302 12.95 -7.56 -14.48
C THR A 302 11.80 -6.61 -14.70
N SER A 303 11.14 -6.71 -15.86
CA SER A 303 9.88 -6.03 -16.11
C SER A 303 8.67 -6.74 -15.50
N ARG A 304 8.88 -7.64 -14.56
CA ARG A 304 7.82 -8.49 -14.01
C ARG A 304 7.60 -8.22 -12.54
N TYR A 305 6.34 -8.19 -12.18
CA TYR A 305 5.86 -8.12 -10.82
C TYR A 305 5.21 -9.46 -10.46
N GLY A 306 5.55 -10.01 -9.31
CA GLY A 306 4.96 -11.26 -8.84
C GLY A 306 3.66 -11.01 -8.06
N ILE A 307 2.70 -11.91 -8.21
CA ILE A 307 1.46 -11.92 -7.43
C ILE A 307 1.22 -13.34 -6.91
N ILE A 308 0.92 -13.43 -5.62
CA ILE A 308 0.58 -14.69 -4.96
C ILE A 308 -0.71 -14.54 -4.18
N GLN A 309 -1.58 -15.55 -4.27
CA GLN A 309 -2.79 -15.68 -3.45
C GLN A 309 -2.50 -16.62 -2.30
N ILE A 310 -2.92 -16.27 -1.09
CA ILE A 310 -2.76 -17.07 0.13
C ILE A 310 -4.14 -17.25 0.77
N ASP A 311 -4.59 -18.49 0.88
CA ASP A 311 -5.88 -18.84 1.49
C ASP A 311 -5.81 -18.92 3.04
N ALA A 312 -6.93 -19.25 3.67
CA ALA A 312 -7.00 -19.38 5.12
C ALA A 312 -6.18 -20.54 5.69
N ALA A 313 -5.92 -21.55 4.90
CA ALA A 313 -5.10 -22.70 5.28
C ALA A 313 -3.59 -22.47 5.02
N GLY A 314 -3.24 -21.31 4.44
CA GLY A 314 -1.87 -21.00 4.04
C GLY A 314 -1.45 -21.65 2.72
N SER A 315 -2.43 -22.19 1.94
CA SER A 315 -2.16 -22.68 0.59
C SER A 315 -1.89 -21.49 -0.33
N LYS A 316 -0.99 -21.67 -1.28
CA LYS A 316 -0.45 -20.62 -2.13
C LYS A 316 -0.69 -20.91 -3.59
N VAL A 317 -1.17 -19.92 -4.31
CA VAL A 317 -1.35 -19.98 -5.76
C VAL A 317 -0.66 -18.78 -6.39
N HIS A 318 0.29 -19.07 -7.28
CA HIS A 318 0.89 -18.02 -8.10
C HIS A 318 -0.10 -17.59 -9.17
N VAL A 319 -0.21 -16.29 -9.33
CA VAL A 319 -0.94 -15.69 -10.44
C VAL A 319 0.07 -15.30 -11.50
N ASP A 320 -0.21 -15.67 -12.77
CA ASP A 320 0.63 -15.26 -13.88
C ASP A 320 0.83 -13.75 -13.85
N THR A 321 2.08 -13.34 -13.89
CA THR A 321 2.46 -11.94 -13.82
C THR A 321 2.36 -11.28 -15.18
N PRO A 322 1.85 -10.05 -15.28
CA PRO A 322 1.87 -9.33 -16.54
C PRO A 322 3.31 -9.03 -16.95
N ASP A 323 3.59 -9.10 -18.23
CA ASP A 323 4.78 -8.47 -18.79
C ASP A 323 4.49 -6.96 -18.90
N LEU A 324 4.99 -6.20 -17.93
CA LEU A 324 4.73 -4.76 -17.85
C LEU A 324 5.45 -3.97 -18.94
N LYS A 325 6.38 -4.61 -19.68
CA LYS A 325 7.20 -3.98 -20.75
C LYS A 325 7.93 -2.71 -20.28
N LEU A 326 8.26 -2.65 -19.00
CA LEU A 326 8.91 -1.53 -18.37
C LEU A 326 10.40 -1.82 -18.21
N THR A 327 11.19 -0.78 -18.06
CA THR A 327 12.64 -0.91 -17.92
C THR A 327 13.02 -1.48 -16.57
N ASN A 328 12.33 -1.04 -15.52
CA ASN A 328 12.44 -1.54 -14.17
C ASN A 328 11.14 -1.17 -13.43
N ASN A 329 10.56 -2.13 -12.70
CA ASN A 329 9.35 -1.89 -11.93
C ASN A 329 9.69 -1.78 -10.46
N GLU A 330 9.15 -0.76 -9.83
CA GLU A 330 9.26 -0.60 -8.39
C GLU A 330 7.91 -0.16 -7.80
N TRP A 331 7.72 -0.37 -6.49
CA TRP A 331 6.60 0.19 -5.74
C TRP A 331 5.22 -0.25 -6.24
N GLY A 332 5.06 -1.54 -6.49
CA GLY A 332 3.77 -2.08 -6.92
C GLY A 332 2.72 -2.01 -5.82
N VAL A 333 1.59 -1.44 -6.17
CA VAL A 333 0.42 -1.27 -5.33
C VAL A 333 -0.73 -2.02 -5.96
N LEU A 334 -1.43 -2.83 -5.18
CA LEU A 334 -2.51 -3.68 -5.65
C LEU A 334 -3.85 -3.25 -5.03
N GLU A 335 -4.80 -2.97 -5.90
CA GLU A 335 -6.22 -2.84 -5.55
C GLU A 335 -7.01 -4.03 -6.08
N VAL A 336 -7.95 -4.52 -5.29
CA VAL A 336 -8.88 -5.59 -5.70
C VAL A 336 -10.29 -5.03 -5.73
N ASP A 337 -10.98 -5.18 -6.85
CA ASP A 337 -12.41 -4.86 -6.93
C ASP A 337 -13.21 -5.87 -6.10
N PRO A 338 -13.87 -5.46 -5.03
CA PRO A 338 -14.53 -6.39 -4.12
C PRO A 338 -15.74 -7.08 -4.72
N SER A 339 -16.29 -6.56 -5.82
CA SER A 339 -17.48 -7.11 -6.47
C SER A 339 -17.15 -8.11 -7.57
N THR A 340 -16.03 -7.92 -8.27
CA THR A 340 -15.63 -8.73 -9.42
C THR A 340 -14.42 -9.60 -9.15
N GLY A 341 -13.59 -9.24 -8.16
CA GLY A 341 -12.28 -9.86 -7.92
C GLY A 341 -11.27 -9.53 -9.02
N ASP A 342 -11.46 -8.43 -9.74
CA ASP A 342 -10.45 -7.92 -10.66
C ASP A 342 -9.30 -7.28 -9.90
N TYR A 343 -8.09 -7.44 -10.41
CA TYR A 343 -6.89 -6.84 -9.83
C TYR A 343 -6.46 -5.63 -10.63
N TYR A 344 -6.11 -4.57 -9.94
CA TYR A 344 -5.53 -3.35 -10.50
C TYR A 344 -4.14 -3.19 -9.89
N LEU A 345 -3.12 -3.43 -10.70
CA LEU A 345 -1.72 -3.29 -10.29
C LEU A 345 -1.20 -1.94 -10.80
N PHE A 346 -0.79 -1.09 -9.88
CA PHE A 346 -0.11 0.17 -10.16
C PHE A 346 1.37 -0.01 -9.89
N THR A 347 2.22 0.47 -10.78
CA THR A 347 3.67 0.38 -10.64
C THR A 347 4.34 1.66 -11.10
N MET A 348 5.55 1.88 -10.64
CA MET A 348 6.43 2.92 -11.17
C MET A 348 7.43 2.31 -12.14
N ASP A 349 7.57 2.92 -13.32
CA ASP A 349 8.64 2.59 -14.27
C ASP A 349 9.86 3.43 -13.93
N THR A 350 10.81 2.83 -13.24
CA THR A 350 12.06 3.51 -12.86
C THR A 350 13.19 3.20 -13.83
N PRO A 351 14.15 4.12 -14.05
CA PRO A 351 15.34 3.81 -14.82
C PRO A 351 16.15 2.68 -14.19
N LEU A 352 16.76 1.83 -15.00
CA LEU A 352 17.73 0.84 -14.52
C LEU A 352 18.88 1.56 -13.80
N SER A 353 19.02 1.30 -12.50
CA SER A 353 20.06 1.89 -11.65
C SER A 353 19.87 3.39 -11.33
N PRO A 354 18.74 3.81 -10.78
CA PRO A 354 18.63 5.15 -10.23
C PRO A 354 19.63 5.32 -9.07
N PRO A 355 20.14 6.52 -8.80
CA PRO A 355 20.84 6.79 -7.55
C PRO A 355 19.93 6.44 -6.36
N TRP A 356 20.47 5.78 -5.35
CA TRP A 356 19.74 5.41 -4.14
C TRP A 356 18.92 6.57 -3.56
N GLY A 357 17.64 6.31 -3.30
CA GLY A 357 16.70 7.32 -2.79
C GLY A 357 16.12 8.25 -3.85
N GLN A 358 16.35 7.99 -5.12
CA GLN A 358 15.80 8.73 -6.25
C GLN A 358 14.99 7.78 -7.15
N GLU A 359 14.13 6.97 -6.55
CA GLU A 359 13.16 6.18 -7.30
C GLU A 359 12.13 7.15 -7.90
N TYR A 360 12.12 7.25 -9.20
CA TYR A 360 11.23 8.11 -9.97
C TYR A 360 10.89 7.49 -11.33
N GLY A 361 9.72 7.77 -11.82
CA GLY A 361 9.31 7.29 -13.12
C GLY A 361 7.84 7.55 -13.42
N ASN A 362 7.39 7.01 -14.52
CA ASN A 362 5.99 7.05 -14.88
C ASN A 362 5.19 6.14 -13.96
N VAL A 363 3.99 6.57 -13.57
CA VAL A 363 3.03 5.67 -12.92
C VAL A 363 2.25 4.96 -14.01
N THR A 364 2.30 3.65 -13.96
CA THR A 364 1.59 2.78 -14.90
C THR A 364 0.56 1.93 -14.18
N TYR A 365 -0.41 1.40 -14.91
CA TYR A 365 -1.31 0.42 -14.35
C TYR A 365 -1.65 -0.67 -15.37
N THR A 366 -2.03 -1.83 -14.85
CA THR A 366 -2.62 -2.93 -15.61
C THR A 366 -3.75 -3.55 -14.82
N ARG A 367 -4.77 -4.06 -15.52
CA ARG A 367 -5.93 -4.72 -14.92
C ARG A 367 -5.92 -6.20 -15.26
N ARG A 368 -6.23 -7.04 -14.28
CA ARG A 368 -6.54 -8.46 -14.49
C ARG A 368 -8.03 -8.68 -14.31
N SER A 369 -8.71 -9.05 -15.38
CA SER A 369 -10.12 -9.36 -15.38
C SER A 369 -10.35 -10.74 -15.99
N ASN A 370 -11.21 -11.55 -15.38
CA ASN A 370 -11.48 -12.93 -15.83
C ASN A 370 -10.20 -13.76 -16.06
N GLY A 371 -9.17 -13.53 -15.25
CA GLY A 371 -7.91 -14.27 -15.36
C GLY A 371 -6.92 -13.73 -16.40
N VAL A 372 -7.27 -12.69 -17.15
CA VAL A 372 -6.44 -12.14 -18.24
C VAL A 372 -5.98 -10.73 -17.88
N TRP A 373 -4.70 -10.45 -18.07
CA TRP A 373 -4.12 -9.12 -17.92
C TRP A 373 -4.33 -8.25 -19.15
N SER A 374 -4.72 -7.01 -18.94
CA SER A 374 -4.75 -5.98 -19.99
C SER A 374 -3.33 -5.58 -20.40
N ALA A 375 -3.21 -4.85 -21.49
CA ALA A 375 -1.98 -4.10 -21.77
C ALA A 375 -1.71 -3.10 -20.63
N THR A 376 -0.43 -2.89 -20.34
CA THR A 376 0.01 -1.86 -19.38
C THR A 376 -0.19 -0.48 -20.01
N LEU A 377 -0.79 0.42 -19.24
CA LEU A 377 -1.08 1.79 -19.65
C LEU A 377 -0.32 2.76 -18.75
N THR A 378 0.27 3.79 -19.32
CA THR A 378 0.83 4.90 -18.56
C THR A 378 -0.32 5.75 -18.03
N LEU A 379 -0.45 5.80 -16.71
CA LEU A 379 -1.45 6.61 -16.02
C LEU A 379 -0.97 8.05 -15.86
N ILE A 380 0.30 8.21 -15.50
CA ILE A 380 0.96 9.47 -15.27
C ILE A 380 2.29 9.46 -16.00
N ASP A 381 2.40 10.27 -17.02
CA ASP A 381 3.65 10.53 -17.75
C ASP A 381 4.30 11.77 -17.13
N ALA A 382 5.13 11.57 -16.16
CA ALA A 382 5.86 12.64 -15.50
C ALA A 382 7.38 12.40 -15.51
N GLY A 383 7.81 11.36 -16.22
CA GLY A 383 9.23 11.04 -16.36
C GLY A 383 9.90 10.87 -15.00
N ILE A 384 10.95 11.65 -14.78
CA ILE A 384 11.78 11.58 -13.57
C ILE A 384 11.22 12.35 -12.38
N ASP A 385 10.01 12.87 -12.45
CA ASP A 385 9.46 13.77 -11.44
C ASP A 385 8.47 13.09 -10.47
N ASN A 386 8.15 11.82 -10.68
CA ASN A 386 7.26 11.06 -9.76
C ASN A 386 8.07 10.34 -8.69
N MET A 387 7.58 10.37 -7.47
CA MET A 387 8.25 9.80 -6.31
C MET A 387 7.21 9.20 -5.35
N GLY A 388 7.19 7.86 -5.24
CA GLY A 388 6.35 7.13 -4.29
C GLY A 388 4.87 7.03 -4.68
N ILE A 389 4.28 5.86 -4.43
CA ILE A 389 2.86 5.58 -4.61
C ILE A 389 2.33 4.97 -3.32
N SER A 390 1.14 5.38 -2.89
CA SER A 390 0.43 4.74 -1.80
C SER A 390 -1.02 4.49 -2.20
N PRO A 391 -1.57 3.28 -1.99
CA PRO A 391 -2.95 2.97 -2.33
C PRO A 391 -3.92 3.51 -1.28
N LEU A 392 -5.15 3.75 -1.71
CA LEU A 392 -6.26 3.91 -0.78
C LEU A 392 -6.52 2.58 -0.07
N ARG A 393 -6.56 2.64 1.27
CA ARG A 393 -7.06 1.53 2.09
C ARG A 393 -8.33 1.98 2.80
N PRO A 394 -9.49 1.36 2.53
CA PRO A 394 -10.69 1.67 3.28
C PRO A 394 -10.48 1.30 4.75
N SER A 395 -11.00 2.13 5.66
CA SER A 395 -11.09 1.72 7.05
C SER A 395 -12.04 0.52 7.18
N LEU A 396 -11.79 -0.36 8.16
CA LEU A 396 -12.68 -1.50 8.43
C LEU A 396 -14.13 -1.02 8.60
N GLY A 397 -15.06 -1.67 7.87
CA GLY A 397 -16.49 -1.36 7.88
C GLY A 397 -16.98 -0.45 6.77
N THR A 398 -16.12 0.23 6.03
CA THR A 398 -16.50 0.85 4.77
C THR A 398 -16.18 -0.13 3.65
N GLY A 399 -17.18 -0.87 3.17
CA GLY A 399 -17.02 -1.67 1.96
C GLY A 399 -16.37 -0.80 0.89
N GLY A 400 -15.31 -1.28 0.25
CA GLY A 400 -14.68 -0.55 -0.84
C GLY A 400 -15.75 -0.18 -1.86
N ASP A 401 -15.80 1.10 -2.25
CA ASP A 401 -16.73 1.57 -3.26
C ASP A 401 -16.29 1.22 -4.69
N GLY A 402 -15.26 0.36 -4.82
CA GLY A 402 -14.66 0.01 -6.10
C GLY A 402 -13.87 1.15 -6.74
N ALA A 403 -13.76 2.28 -6.05
CA ALA A 403 -12.96 3.41 -6.50
C ALA A 403 -11.49 3.04 -6.43
N ARG A 404 -10.81 3.20 -7.54
CA ARG A 404 -9.39 2.90 -7.71
C ARG A 404 -8.64 4.20 -7.50
N GLU A 405 -8.22 4.38 -6.26
CA GLU A 405 -7.70 5.64 -5.79
C GLU A 405 -6.32 5.44 -5.19
N ILE A 406 -5.39 6.24 -5.65
CA ILE A 406 -4.01 6.25 -5.14
C ILE A 406 -3.57 7.67 -4.85
N ILE A 407 -2.56 7.82 -4.01
CA ILE A 407 -1.80 9.05 -3.89
C ILE A 407 -0.36 8.84 -4.33
N TYR A 408 0.28 9.89 -4.81
CA TYR A 408 1.70 9.87 -5.13
C TYR A 408 2.31 11.26 -4.91
N ALA A 409 3.60 11.28 -4.58
CA ALA A 409 4.37 12.51 -4.53
C ALA A 409 5.06 12.76 -5.87
N LYS A 410 4.95 13.98 -6.39
CA LYS A 410 5.60 14.42 -7.63
C LYS A 410 6.60 15.52 -7.34
N GLY A 411 7.83 15.30 -7.71
CA GLY A 411 8.90 16.28 -7.60
C GLY A 411 10.26 15.63 -7.43
N LYS A 412 11.25 16.18 -8.11
CA LYS A 412 12.64 15.70 -8.07
C LYS A 412 13.38 16.13 -6.82
N THR A 413 12.96 17.23 -6.23
CA THR A 413 13.53 17.83 -5.02
C THR A 413 12.40 18.29 -4.11
N ALA A 414 12.63 18.29 -2.80
CA ALA A 414 11.68 18.86 -1.86
C ALA A 414 11.68 20.41 -1.95
N PRO A 415 10.53 21.08 -1.80
CA PRO A 415 9.22 20.48 -1.59
C PRO A 415 8.62 19.88 -2.87
N ALA A 416 7.93 18.75 -2.74
CA ALA A 416 7.23 18.06 -3.81
C ALA A 416 5.72 18.29 -3.71
N THR A 417 5.00 18.00 -4.79
CA THR A 417 3.54 18.06 -4.82
C THR A 417 2.97 16.68 -4.50
N LEU A 418 2.09 16.61 -3.51
CA LEU A 418 1.28 15.42 -3.24
C LEU A 418 0.02 15.47 -4.09
N ASN A 419 -0.28 14.38 -4.79
CA ASN A 419 -1.39 14.29 -5.72
C ASN A 419 -2.31 13.11 -5.35
N PHE A 420 -3.61 13.32 -5.54
CA PHE A 420 -4.64 12.30 -5.52
C PHE A 420 -5.00 11.90 -6.94
N VAL A 421 -5.23 10.63 -7.17
CA VAL A 421 -5.61 10.06 -8.47
C VAL A 421 -6.81 9.15 -8.30
N ARG A 422 -7.82 9.33 -9.13
CA ARG A 422 -8.94 8.39 -9.28
C ARG A 422 -8.98 7.90 -10.70
N LEU A 423 -8.95 6.58 -10.88
CA LEU A 423 -9.26 5.95 -12.17
C LEU A 423 -10.76 6.02 -12.43
N ASN A 424 -11.11 6.55 -13.58
CA ASN A 424 -12.49 6.49 -14.06
C ASN A 424 -12.66 5.14 -14.76
N PRO A 425 -13.69 4.35 -14.42
CA PRO A 425 -13.95 3.04 -15.02
C PRO A 425 -14.27 3.12 -16.50
#